data_654132b9fdaa9fa010abf94927a40aee
#
_entry.id   654132b9fdaa9fa010abf94927a40aee
#
_cell.length_a   1.000
_cell.length_b   1.000
_cell.length_c   1.000
_cell.angle_alpha   90.00
_cell.angle_beta   90.00
_cell.angle_gamma   90.00
#
_symmetry.space_group_name_H-M   'P 1'
#
loop_
_entity.id
_entity.type
_entity.pdbx_description
1 polymer ?
#
loop_
_entity_poly.entity_id
_entity_poly.type
_entity_poly.pdbx_seq_one_letter_code
_entity_poly.pdbx_strand_id
1 'polypeptide(L)'
;MQFSINTKEFVRVLSSIQGIIDKAGQNQQSILSYVYLQAIDSQLIVNATNFNLTFVDRLEATVEVEGAICVKAQRLLQIMKTLHGSVTKISLSKTEMRLNISCGKSKFNTKECNPPDDFPPYNPPKSDKTLSISNKVLRRVLIETVFSVKPEREEINGAHVEVINKESGNFLRMVTTDGHRLSISEGLFAGDMDETAVDRKLLPQKALQELLSLTATYGEQDWTITFGDRQACFSIEKLEFSFSLNDGKFPDYNKICSKLSPDKNVILEKKEFSSILKRVGVFTSKNTPSVKFSLSDQNLDISIKNPDMGSFNEDIPVNYQGDNLEISFSFHFFQDLLGALDAENVQLGLNGSMNPCLVTVPGRDDCQFIIMPMRNSS
;
A
#
# COMPACT_ATOMS: atom_id res chain seq x y z
N MET A 1 8.38 -32.04 15.85
CA MET A 1 7.71 -31.50 14.68
C MET A 1 8.31 -32.12 13.42
N GLN A 2 7.47 -32.64 12.52
CA GLN A 2 7.90 -33.15 11.21
C GLN A 2 6.76 -33.02 10.22
N PHE A 3 7.02 -32.39 9.06
CA PHE A 3 6.00 -32.16 8.04
C PHE A 3 6.61 -32.03 6.63
N SER A 4 5.75 -32.19 5.62
CA SER A 4 6.07 -31.95 4.21
C SER A 4 5.15 -30.86 3.66
N ILE A 5 5.68 -29.94 2.84
CA ILE A 5 4.98 -28.79 2.33
C ILE A 5 5.35 -28.48 0.87
N ASN A 6 4.43 -27.84 0.14
CA ASN A 6 4.73 -27.31 -1.19
C ASN A 6 5.79 -26.21 -1.09
N THR A 7 6.91 -26.41 -1.79
CA THR A 7 8.08 -25.51 -1.72
C THR A 7 7.74 -24.10 -2.21
N LYS A 8 7.00 -23.98 -3.33
CA LYS A 8 6.68 -22.67 -3.93
C LYS A 8 5.73 -21.87 -3.05
N GLU A 9 4.69 -22.50 -2.49
CA GLU A 9 3.76 -21.84 -1.58
C GLU A 9 4.44 -21.36 -0.32
N PHE A 10 5.31 -22.18 0.26
CA PHE A 10 6.04 -21.80 1.46
C PHE A 10 7.02 -20.63 1.18
N VAL A 11 7.71 -20.63 0.02
CA VAL A 11 8.54 -19.49 -0.41
C VAL A 11 7.69 -18.22 -0.59
N ARG A 12 6.48 -18.34 -1.16
CA ARG A 12 5.54 -17.21 -1.32
C ARG A 12 5.22 -16.58 0.04
N VAL A 13 4.80 -17.40 1.01
CA VAL A 13 4.46 -16.93 2.36
C VAL A 13 5.66 -16.32 3.08
N LEU A 14 6.83 -16.99 3.05
CA LEU A 14 8.06 -16.46 3.65
C LEU A 14 8.53 -15.15 2.98
N SER A 15 8.22 -14.95 1.70
CA SER A 15 8.52 -13.71 1.01
C SER A 15 7.58 -12.58 1.45
N SER A 16 6.30 -12.89 1.67
CA SER A 16 5.28 -11.92 2.12
C SER A 16 5.56 -11.32 3.50
N ILE A 17 6.25 -12.04 4.39
CA ILE A 17 6.55 -11.55 5.73
C ILE A 17 7.81 -10.67 5.83
N GLN A 18 8.59 -10.53 4.75
CA GLN A 18 9.89 -9.81 4.80
C GLN A 18 9.78 -8.32 5.11
N GLY A 19 8.62 -7.72 4.86
CA GLY A 19 8.33 -6.34 5.22
C GLY A 19 7.82 -6.17 6.65
N ILE A 20 7.43 -7.27 7.31
CA ILE A 20 6.85 -7.28 8.65
C ILE A 20 7.93 -7.53 9.70
N ILE A 21 8.79 -8.52 9.48
CA ILE A 21 9.84 -8.89 10.42
C ILE A 21 10.90 -7.80 10.57
N ASP A 22 11.51 -7.73 11.75
CA ASP A 22 12.65 -6.85 11.98
C ASP A 22 13.85 -7.25 11.12
N LYS A 23 14.39 -6.28 10.39
CA LYS A 23 15.62 -6.50 9.62
C LYS A 23 16.82 -6.60 10.58
N ALA A 24 17.65 -7.62 10.38
CA ALA A 24 18.86 -7.80 11.14
C ALA A 24 19.80 -6.58 10.97
N GLY A 25 19.92 -5.75 11.99
CA GLY A 25 20.77 -4.54 11.99
C GLY A 25 20.81 -3.82 13.33
N GLN A 26 19.70 -3.78 14.07
CA GLN A 26 19.65 -3.09 15.36
C GLN A 26 19.61 -4.04 16.56
N ASN A 27 19.13 -5.30 16.41
CA ASN A 27 19.18 -6.33 17.44
C ASN A 27 19.15 -7.71 16.77
N GLN A 28 20.30 -8.31 16.46
CA GLN A 28 20.40 -9.61 15.80
C GLN A 28 19.72 -10.76 16.57
N GLN A 29 19.37 -10.57 17.84
CA GLN A 29 18.77 -11.57 18.72
C GLN A 29 17.26 -11.32 18.96
N SER A 30 16.66 -10.27 18.39
CA SER A 30 15.24 -10.01 18.58
C SER A 30 14.39 -11.16 18.02
N ILE A 31 13.47 -11.69 18.82
CA ILE A 31 12.51 -12.72 18.43
C ILE A 31 11.65 -12.26 17.23
N LEU A 32 11.47 -10.95 17.06
CA LEU A 32 10.72 -10.33 15.96
C LEU A 32 11.38 -10.48 14.57
N SER A 33 12.62 -10.99 14.53
CA SER A 33 13.29 -11.38 13.28
C SER A 33 13.10 -12.87 12.93
N TYR A 34 12.34 -13.59 13.76
CA TYR A 34 11.98 -14.99 13.58
C TYR A 34 10.56 -15.12 13.05
N VAL A 35 10.28 -16.21 12.38
CA VAL A 35 8.95 -16.68 12.03
C VAL A 35 8.57 -17.84 12.93
N TYR A 36 7.38 -17.78 13.50
CA TYR A 36 6.80 -18.90 14.24
C TYR A 36 6.16 -19.87 13.25
N LEU A 37 6.51 -21.14 13.38
CA LEU A 37 5.99 -22.25 12.59
C LEU A 37 5.34 -23.27 13.51
N GLN A 38 4.08 -23.62 13.23
CA GLN A 38 3.36 -24.66 13.96
C GLN A 38 2.75 -25.65 12.97
N ALA A 39 3.16 -26.90 13.05
CA ALA A 39 2.58 -28.01 12.29
C ALA A 39 1.51 -28.67 13.16
N ILE A 40 0.24 -28.63 12.74
CA ILE A 40 -0.93 -29.16 13.44
C ILE A 40 -2.05 -29.45 12.42
N ASP A 41 -2.90 -30.43 12.67
CA ASP A 41 -4.14 -30.71 11.91
C ASP A 41 -3.97 -30.64 10.37
N SER A 42 -2.94 -31.25 9.83
CA SER A 42 -2.62 -31.24 8.39
C SER A 42 -2.33 -29.83 7.83
N GLN A 43 -1.96 -28.88 8.65
CA GLN A 43 -1.61 -27.51 8.28
C GLN A 43 -0.27 -27.08 8.88
N LEU A 44 0.38 -26.14 8.19
CA LEU A 44 1.46 -25.34 8.74
C LEU A 44 0.95 -23.93 8.99
N ILE A 45 0.87 -23.52 10.24
CA ILE A 45 0.61 -22.13 10.64
C ILE A 45 1.94 -21.38 10.61
N VAL A 46 1.96 -20.27 9.86
CA VAL A 46 3.11 -19.36 9.75
C VAL A 46 2.71 -18.02 10.36
N ASN A 47 3.38 -17.61 11.43
CA ASN A 47 3.10 -16.33 12.09
C ASN A 47 4.36 -15.47 12.15
N ALA A 48 4.22 -14.20 11.79
CA ALA A 48 5.29 -13.18 11.86
C ALA A 48 4.71 -11.88 12.43
N THR A 49 5.46 -11.23 13.32
CA THR A 49 5.03 -9.96 13.93
C THR A 49 6.21 -9.07 14.28
N ASN A 50 5.93 -7.76 14.33
CA ASN A 50 6.81 -6.74 14.93
C ASN A 50 6.06 -5.92 16.00
N PHE A 51 5.01 -6.51 16.60
CA PHE A 51 4.03 -5.93 17.51
C PHE A 51 3.02 -4.98 16.83
N ASN A 52 3.44 -4.17 15.87
CA ASN A 52 2.55 -3.23 15.15
C ASN A 52 1.84 -3.90 13.97
N LEU A 53 2.53 -4.83 13.32
CA LEU A 53 2.02 -5.62 12.19
C LEU A 53 2.10 -7.10 12.57
N THR A 54 1.05 -7.85 12.29
CA THR A 54 1.02 -9.30 12.49
C THR A 54 0.44 -9.97 11.25
N PHE A 55 1.11 -11.00 10.81
CA PHE A 55 0.74 -11.84 9.67
C PHE A 55 0.60 -13.28 10.14
N VAL A 56 -0.54 -13.89 9.83
CA VAL A 56 -0.79 -15.31 10.09
C VAL A 56 -1.33 -15.94 8.82
N ASP A 57 -0.68 -16.98 8.32
CA ASP A 57 -1.17 -17.75 7.17
C ASP A 57 -1.16 -19.24 7.49
N ARG A 58 -2.11 -19.98 6.93
CA ARG A 58 -2.31 -21.42 7.13
C ARG A 58 -2.13 -22.14 5.79
N LEU A 59 -1.04 -22.88 5.68
CA LEU A 59 -0.70 -23.64 4.49
C LEU A 59 -1.08 -25.13 4.66
N GLU A 60 -1.55 -25.76 3.62
CA GLU A 60 -1.72 -27.22 3.61
C GLU A 60 -0.37 -27.91 3.74
N ALA A 61 -0.27 -28.85 4.66
CA ALA A 61 0.94 -29.63 4.91
C ALA A 61 0.61 -31.08 5.29
N THR A 62 1.46 -32.00 4.90
CA THR A 62 1.38 -33.35 5.43
C THR A 62 2.16 -33.39 6.74
N VAL A 63 1.44 -33.41 7.86
CA VAL A 63 2.03 -33.40 9.21
C VAL A 63 2.20 -34.83 9.69
N GLU A 64 3.47 -35.24 9.90
CA GLU A 64 3.84 -36.56 10.46
C GLU A 64 3.98 -36.51 11.98
N VAL A 65 4.51 -35.37 12.51
CA VAL A 65 4.67 -35.10 13.93
C VAL A 65 4.36 -33.63 14.21
N GLU A 66 3.37 -33.40 15.02
CA GLU A 66 2.98 -32.05 15.45
C GLU A 66 4.05 -31.37 16.29
N GLY A 67 3.97 -30.04 16.34
CA GLY A 67 4.84 -29.21 17.16
C GLY A 67 5.06 -27.82 16.59
N ALA A 68 5.84 -27.02 17.31
CA ALA A 68 6.11 -25.63 16.93
C ALA A 68 7.58 -25.28 17.16
N ILE A 69 8.05 -24.23 16.46
CA ILE A 69 9.40 -23.66 16.55
C ILE A 69 9.43 -22.24 16.00
N CYS A 70 10.30 -21.38 16.54
CA CYS A 70 10.66 -20.12 15.91
C CYS A 70 11.97 -20.28 15.12
N VAL A 71 11.99 -19.79 13.88
CA VAL A 71 13.16 -19.91 12.99
C VAL A 71 13.51 -18.54 12.43
N LYS A 72 14.80 -18.24 12.30
CA LYS A 72 15.26 -16.97 11.68
C LYS A 72 14.67 -16.84 10.27
N ALA A 73 13.74 -15.91 10.09
CA ALA A 73 12.91 -15.84 8.88
C ALA A 73 13.72 -15.60 7.61
N GLN A 74 14.69 -14.69 7.66
CA GLN A 74 15.54 -14.37 6.51
C GLN A 74 16.39 -15.57 6.09
N ARG A 75 16.97 -16.30 7.07
CA ARG A 75 17.76 -17.51 6.80
C ARG A 75 16.92 -18.61 6.18
N LEU A 76 15.73 -18.83 6.74
CA LEU A 76 14.81 -19.84 6.22
C LEU A 76 14.41 -19.52 4.77
N LEU A 77 14.04 -18.27 4.48
CA LEU A 77 13.71 -17.83 3.13
C LEU A 77 14.88 -18.02 2.16
N GLN A 78 16.11 -17.66 2.57
CA GLN A 78 17.31 -17.86 1.74
C GLN A 78 17.49 -19.34 1.37
N ILE A 79 17.37 -20.25 2.34
CA ILE A 79 17.46 -21.71 2.08
C ILE A 79 16.33 -22.13 1.13
N MET A 80 15.10 -21.79 1.44
CA MET A 80 13.94 -22.22 0.66
C MET A 80 13.98 -21.75 -0.80
N LYS A 81 14.50 -20.54 -1.07
CA LYS A 81 14.68 -20.01 -2.44
C LYS A 81 15.69 -20.77 -3.29
N THR A 82 16.60 -21.53 -2.67
CA THR A 82 17.58 -22.37 -3.41
C THR A 82 17.04 -23.74 -3.78
N LEU A 83 15.87 -24.12 -3.26
CA LEU A 83 15.29 -25.43 -3.49
C LEU A 83 14.47 -25.45 -4.79
N HIS A 84 14.70 -26.46 -5.63
CA HIS A 84 14.04 -26.59 -6.93
C HIS A 84 12.98 -27.70 -6.99
N GLY A 85 12.81 -28.47 -5.89
CA GLY A 85 11.80 -29.53 -5.80
C GLY A 85 10.40 -29.00 -5.46
N SER A 86 9.37 -29.78 -5.80
CA SER A 86 7.97 -29.41 -5.52
C SER A 86 7.60 -29.53 -4.04
N VAL A 87 8.21 -30.45 -3.32
CA VAL A 87 7.92 -30.74 -1.91
C VAL A 87 9.20 -30.66 -1.08
N THR A 88 9.11 -29.93 0.01
CA THR A 88 10.16 -29.82 1.04
C THR A 88 9.71 -30.52 2.31
N LYS A 89 10.56 -31.41 2.84
CA LYS A 89 10.39 -32.00 4.17
C LYS A 89 11.18 -31.25 5.21
N ILE A 90 10.52 -30.95 6.32
CA ILE A 90 11.09 -30.18 7.44
C ILE A 90 10.90 -30.99 8.72
N SER A 91 11.97 -31.11 9.51
CA SER A 91 11.93 -31.82 10.82
C SER A 91 12.74 -31.07 11.87
N LEU A 92 12.26 -31.05 13.11
CA LEU A 92 12.92 -30.44 14.26
C LEU A 92 13.60 -31.54 15.10
N SER A 93 14.93 -31.43 15.27
CA SER A 93 15.66 -32.14 16.32
C SER A 93 15.53 -31.38 17.63
N LYS A 94 14.68 -31.87 18.55
CA LYS A 94 14.44 -31.20 19.85
C LYS A 94 15.70 -31.13 20.73
N THR A 95 16.53 -32.18 20.70
CA THR A 95 17.76 -32.30 21.50
C THR A 95 18.82 -31.27 21.09
N GLU A 96 18.87 -30.90 19.80
CA GLU A 96 19.89 -30.02 19.26
C GLU A 96 19.32 -28.61 18.91
N MET A 97 18.03 -28.39 19.11
CA MET A 97 17.32 -27.17 18.66
C MET A 97 17.70 -26.80 17.22
N ARG A 98 17.60 -27.79 16.33
CA ARG A 98 18.03 -27.69 14.93
C ARG A 98 16.91 -28.08 13.99
N LEU A 99 16.64 -27.22 13.02
CA LEU A 99 15.70 -27.49 11.94
C LEU A 99 16.45 -28.14 10.77
N ASN A 100 16.02 -29.32 10.39
CA ASN A 100 16.52 -30.03 9.20
C ASN A 100 15.52 -29.82 8.06
N ILE A 101 16.03 -29.46 6.88
CA ILE A 101 15.27 -29.17 5.68
C ILE A 101 15.80 -30.07 4.55
N SER A 102 14.94 -30.79 3.88
CA SER A 102 15.33 -31.65 2.76
C SER A 102 14.37 -31.52 1.58
N CYS A 103 14.93 -31.43 0.38
CA CYS A 103 14.20 -31.36 -0.87
C CYS A 103 14.99 -32.10 -1.95
N GLY A 104 14.47 -33.22 -2.44
CA GLY A 104 15.20 -34.11 -3.33
C GLY A 104 16.53 -34.58 -2.73
N LYS A 105 17.64 -34.24 -3.39
CA LYS A 105 18.99 -34.58 -2.91
C LYS A 105 19.58 -33.52 -1.97
N SER A 106 18.99 -32.35 -1.90
CA SER A 106 19.47 -31.22 -1.08
C SER A 106 19.09 -31.42 0.37
N LYS A 107 20.03 -31.23 1.27
CA LYS A 107 19.83 -31.31 2.73
C LYS A 107 20.48 -30.09 3.39
N PHE A 108 19.72 -29.39 4.16
CA PHE A 108 20.17 -28.25 4.96
C PHE A 108 19.82 -28.46 6.43
N ASN A 109 20.55 -27.78 7.29
CA ASN A 109 20.15 -27.61 8.69
C ASN A 109 20.48 -26.22 9.16
N THR A 110 19.70 -25.72 10.11
CA THR A 110 19.95 -24.45 10.78
C THR A 110 19.75 -24.59 12.29
N LYS A 111 20.62 -23.93 13.06
CA LYS A 111 20.51 -23.80 14.51
C LYS A 111 19.95 -22.43 14.92
N GLU A 112 19.62 -21.58 13.97
CA GLU A 112 18.98 -20.26 14.23
C GLU A 112 17.49 -20.47 14.55
N CYS A 113 17.25 -21.12 15.68
CA CYS A 113 15.93 -21.51 16.19
C CYS A 113 15.78 -21.08 17.63
N ASN A 114 14.56 -20.71 18.02
CA ASN A 114 14.18 -20.38 19.40
C ASN A 114 12.94 -21.22 19.81
N PRO A 115 12.71 -21.41 21.11
CA PRO A 115 11.49 -22.02 21.62
C PRO A 115 10.24 -21.28 21.12
N PRO A 116 9.13 -21.98 20.87
CA PRO A 116 7.88 -21.34 20.44
C PRO A 116 7.28 -20.42 21.51
N ASP A 117 7.53 -20.68 22.80
CA ASP A 117 7.01 -19.91 23.93
C ASP A 117 7.60 -18.49 24.00
N ASP A 118 8.72 -18.23 23.34
CA ASP A 118 9.33 -16.90 23.25
C ASP A 118 8.59 -15.99 22.24
N PHE A 119 7.72 -16.55 21.40
CA PHE A 119 7.03 -15.78 20.36
C PHE A 119 5.78 -15.08 20.91
N PRO A 120 5.54 -13.80 20.57
CA PRO A 120 4.38 -13.06 21.05
C PRO A 120 3.06 -13.74 20.62
N PRO A 121 2.07 -13.84 21.55
CA PRO A 121 0.77 -14.40 21.21
C PRO A 121 0.03 -13.47 20.23
N TYR A 122 -0.70 -14.07 19.30
CA TYR A 122 -1.55 -13.33 18.37
C TYR A 122 -3.00 -13.29 18.89
N ASN A 123 -3.53 -12.07 18.97
CA ASN A 123 -4.92 -11.81 19.33
C ASN A 123 -5.54 -10.90 18.27
N PRO A 124 -6.33 -11.44 17.32
CA PRO A 124 -7.00 -10.62 16.31
C PRO A 124 -8.03 -9.69 16.93
N PRO A 125 -8.32 -8.54 16.31
CA PRO A 125 -9.40 -7.66 16.77
C PRO A 125 -10.73 -8.41 16.70
N LYS A 126 -11.54 -8.23 17.74
CA LYS A 126 -12.90 -8.77 17.81
C LYS A 126 -13.89 -7.66 17.48
N SER A 127 -14.76 -7.89 16.53
CA SER A 127 -15.89 -7.02 16.19
C SER A 127 -16.98 -7.84 15.52
N ASP A 128 -18.21 -7.52 15.81
CA ASP A 128 -19.38 -8.12 15.13
C ASP A 128 -19.66 -7.45 13.79
N LYS A 129 -19.04 -6.27 13.54
CA LYS A 129 -19.18 -5.51 12.28
C LYS A 129 -18.00 -5.79 11.37
N THR A 130 -18.30 -6.30 10.20
CA THR A 130 -17.32 -6.61 9.17
C THR A 130 -17.77 -6.07 7.82
N LEU A 131 -16.81 -5.81 6.94
CA LEU A 131 -17.09 -5.54 5.53
C LEU A 131 -16.33 -6.53 4.65
N SER A 132 -16.90 -6.83 3.49
CA SER A 132 -16.28 -7.64 2.44
C SER A 132 -16.07 -6.77 1.21
N ILE A 133 -14.83 -6.71 0.72
CA ILE A 133 -14.42 -5.93 -0.43
C ILE A 133 -13.61 -6.80 -1.40
N SER A 134 -13.90 -6.72 -2.69
CA SER A 134 -13.15 -7.51 -3.66
C SER A 134 -11.68 -7.07 -3.73
N ASN A 135 -10.78 -8.04 -3.95
CA ASN A 135 -9.34 -7.76 -4.07
C ASN A 135 -9.03 -6.70 -5.13
N LYS A 136 -9.70 -6.75 -6.26
CA LYS A 136 -9.54 -5.77 -7.34
C LYS A 136 -9.87 -4.35 -6.87
N VAL A 137 -10.97 -4.17 -6.14
CA VAL A 137 -11.40 -2.87 -5.63
C VAL A 137 -10.47 -2.38 -4.53
N LEU A 138 -10.15 -3.23 -3.53
CA LEU A 138 -9.22 -2.88 -2.46
C LEU A 138 -7.85 -2.48 -3.00
N ARG A 139 -7.31 -3.26 -3.94
CA ARG A 139 -6.01 -2.99 -4.57
C ARG A 139 -6.02 -1.67 -5.32
N ARG A 140 -7.08 -1.36 -6.07
CA ARG A 140 -7.24 -0.07 -6.75
C ARG A 140 -7.24 1.09 -5.76
N VAL A 141 -8.06 1.02 -4.71
CA VAL A 141 -8.12 2.06 -3.66
C VAL A 141 -6.76 2.28 -3.01
N LEU A 142 -6.02 1.21 -2.71
CA LEU A 142 -4.66 1.29 -2.16
C LEU A 142 -3.68 1.94 -3.13
N ILE A 143 -3.69 1.56 -4.41
CA ILE A 143 -2.80 2.14 -5.43
C ILE A 143 -3.08 3.64 -5.59
N GLU A 144 -4.36 4.03 -5.63
CA GLU A 144 -4.81 5.41 -5.83
C GLU A 144 -4.56 6.32 -4.61
N THR A 145 -4.18 5.76 -3.46
CA THR A 145 -4.03 6.55 -2.22
C THR A 145 -2.63 6.47 -1.60
N VAL A 146 -2.01 5.30 -1.52
CA VAL A 146 -0.78 5.08 -0.73
C VAL A 146 0.40 5.97 -1.16
N PHE A 147 0.47 6.36 -2.44
CA PHE A 147 1.55 7.21 -2.97
C PHE A 147 1.58 8.64 -2.38
N SER A 148 0.46 9.13 -1.84
CA SER A 148 0.37 10.48 -1.26
C SER A 148 0.58 10.52 0.26
N VAL A 149 1.02 9.42 0.88
CA VAL A 149 1.41 9.39 2.29
C VAL A 149 2.89 9.74 2.46
N LYS A 150 3.23 10.60 3.44
CA LYS A 150 4.63 10.90 3.81
C LYS A 150 4.97 10.37 5.21
N PRO A 151 6.05 9.57 5.34
CA PRO A 151 6.45 9.00 6.63
C PRO A 151 6.96 10.04 7.65
N GLU A 152 7.47 11.20 7.19
CA GLU A 152 8.08 12.20 8.08
C GLU A 152 7.07 13.02 8.89
N ARG A 153 5.78 12.89 8.64
CA ARG A 153 4.71 13.57 9.38
C ARG A 153 3.89 12.58 10.17
N GLU A 154 4.27 12.30 11.40
CA GLU A 154 3.62 11.31 12.28
C GLU A 154 2.10 11.52 12.41
N GLU A 155 1.63 12.78 12.44
CA GLU A 155 0.22 13.13 12.62
C GLU A 155 -0.68 12.69 11.44
N ILE A 156 -0.11 12.58 10.23
CA ILE A 156 -0.83 12.21 8.99
C ILE A 156 -0.17 11.03 8.26
N ASN A 157 0.68 10.28 8.97
CA ASN A 157 1.37 9.13 8.40
C ASN A 157 0.43 7.92 8.28
N GLY A 158 -0.43 7.98 7.28
CA GLY A 158 -1.38 6.90 7.00
C GLY A 158 -2.58 7.32 6.18
N ALA A 159 -3.54 6.43 6.07
CA ALA A 159 -4.81 6.66 5.41
C ALA A 159 -5.95 6.79 6.43
N HIS A 160 -6.68 7.88 6.34
CA HIS A 160 -7.97 8.01 7.00
C HIS A 160 -9.01 7.19 6.25
N VAL A 161 -9.86 6.46 6.96
CA VAL A 161 -10.92 5.66 6.38
C VAL A 161 -12.28 6.10 6.89
N GLU A 162 -13.26 6.07 5.99
CA GLU A 162 -14.67 6.41 6.28
C GLU A 162 -15.58 5.43 5.55
N VAL A 163 -16.76 5.19 6.11
CA VAL A 163 -17.87 4.55 5.41
C VAL A 163 -18.77 5.61 4.82
N ILE A 164 -19.04 5.54 3.53
CA ILE A 164 -19.92 6.46 2.81
C ILE A 164 -21.09 5.68 2.26
N ASN A 165 -22.29 6.09 2.63
CA ASN A 165 -23.53 5.50 2.13
C ASN A 165 -24.01 6.33 0.93
N LYS A 166 -24.13 5.70 -0.24
CA LYS A 166 -24.67 6.27 -1.48
C LYS A 166 -25.90 5.48 -1.92
N GLU A 167 -26.71 6.01 -2.81
CA GLU A 167 -27.82 5.26 -3.42
C GLU A 167 -27.35 3.97 -4.12
N SER A 168 -26.13 3.97 -4.64
CA SER A 168 -25.49 2.82 -5.34
C SER A 168 -24.89 1.78 -4.39
N GLY A 169 -24.88 2.00 -3.07
CA GLY A 169 -24.34 1.06 -2.07
C GLY A 169 -23.43 1.72 -1.04
N ASN A 170 -22.77 0.88 -0.26
CA ASN A 170 -21.85 1.28 0.80
C ASN A 170 -20.41 1.29 0.28
N PHE A 171 -19.70 2.38 0.53
CA PHE A 171 -18.33 2.57 0.08
C PHE A 171 -17.37 2.77 1.24
N LEU A 172 -16.24 2.09 1.19
CA LEU A 172 -15.08 2.39 2.02
C LEU A 172 -14.28 3.49 1.31
N ARG A 173 -14.29 4.70 1.87
CA ARG A 173 -13.47 5.80 1.40
C ARG A 173 -12.13 5.79 2.10
N MET A 174 -11.06 5.93 1.34
CA MET A 174 -9.71 6.09 1.85
C MET A 174 -9.17 7.45 1.43
N VAL A 175 -8.65 8.21 2.39
CA VAL A 175 -8.11 9.55 2.19
C VAL A 175 -6.68 9.62 2.70
N THR A 176 -5.78 10.12 1.88
CA THR A 176 -4.36 10.28 2.23
C THR A 176 -3.85 11.65 1.82
N THR A 177 -2.87 12.18 2.54
CA THR A 177 -2.24 13.47 2.23
C THR A 177 -0.83 13.55 2.78
N ASP A 178 0.02 14.34 2.12
CA ASP A 178 1.33 14.78 2.62
C ASP A 178 1.36 16.29 2.98
N GLY A 179 0.19 16.94 2.93
CA GLY A 179 0.02 18.36 3.14
C GLY A 179 0.18 19.23 1.88
N HIS A 180 0.64 18.64 0.77
CA HIS A 180 0.81 19.31 -0.53
C HIS A 180 -0.06 18.70 -1.63
N ARG A 181 -0.50 17.49 -1.43
CA ARG A 181 -1.46 16.76 -2.27
C ARG A 181 -2.37 15.93 -1.40
N LEU A 182 -3.54 15.59 -1.91
CA LEU A 182 -4.53 14.78 -1.24
C LEU A 182 -5.14 13.83 -2.26
N SER A 183 -5.29 12.55 -1.86
CA SER A 183 -5.91 11.52 -2.68
C SER A 183 -7.12 10.98 -1.95
N ILE A 184 -8.24 10.87 -2.66
CA ILE A 184 -9.47 10.23 -2.20
C ILE A 184 -9.83 9.14 -3.19
N SER A 185 -10.06 7.93 -2.71
CA SER A 185 -10.56 6.82 -3.51
C SER A 185 -11.55 6.01 -2.71
N GLU A 186 -12.60 5.51 -3.37
CA GLU A 186 -13.70 4.79 -2.77
C GLU A 186 -13.83 3.39 -3.36
N GLY A 187 -14.11 2.43 -2.51
CA GLY A 187 -14.36 1.05 -2.90
C GLY A 187 -15.71 0.55 -2.42
N LEU A 188 -16.53 0.04 -3.33
CA LEU A 188 -17.80 -0.62 -2.99
C LEU A 188 -17.52 -1.85 -2.14
N PHE A 189 -18.27 -2.02 -1.06
CA PHE A 189 -18.18 -3.19 -0.19
C PHE A 189 -19.56 -3.75 0.16
N ALA A 190 -19.58 -4.99 0.64
CA ALA A 190 -20.74 -5.66 1.22
C ALA A 190 -20.53 -5.89 2.72
N GLY A 191 -21.61 -5.91 3.49
CA GLY A 191 -21.59 -6.16 4.94
C GLY A 191 -22.21 -5.04 5.77
N ASP A 192 -22.14 -5.19 7.10
CA ASP A 192 -22.84 -4.34 8.07
C ASP A 192 -21.96 -3.27 8.73
N MET A 193 -20.83 -2.93 8.09
CA MET A 193 -19.95 -1.88 8.57
C MET A 193 -20.65 -0.52 8.45
N ASP A 194 -20.67 0.25 9.52
CA ASP A 194 -21.22 1.60 9.56
C ASP A 194 -20.12 2.66 9.88
N GLU A 195 -20.51 3.92 9.80
CA GLU A 195 -19.61 5.06 10.05
C GLU A 195 -18.98 5.00 11.45
N THR A 196 -19.73 4.50 12.47
CA THR A 196 -19.25 4.48 13.86
C THR A 196 -18.11 3.48 14.07
N ALA A 197 -18.06 2.41 13.28
CA ALA A 197 -17.02 1.39 13.39
C ALA A 197 -15.66 1.86 12.85
N VAL A 198 -15.66 2.84 11.93
CA VAL A 198 -14.46 3.38 11.29
C VAL A 198 -14.16 4.83 11.66
N ASP A 199 -14.97 5.46 12.54
CA ASP A 199 -14.77 6.86 12.93
C ASP A 199 -13.34 7.08 13.44
N ARG A 200 -12.65 8.06 12.83
CA ARG A 200 -11.28 8.46 13.15
C ARG A 200 -10.21 7.37 13.05
N LYS A 201 -10.47 6.29 12.32
CA LYS A 201 -9.46 5.24 12.12
C LYS A 201 -8.41 5.74 11.12
N LEU A 202 -7.14 5.66 11.53
CA LEU A 202 -5.99 6.00 10.69
C LEU A 202 -5.12 4.77 10.49
N LEU A 203 -5.06 4.28 9.26
CA LEU A 203 -4.27 3.10 8.89
C LEU A 203 -2.83 3.52 8.62
N PRO A 204 -1.82 2.96 9.32
CA PRO A 204 -0.43 3.36 9.17
C PRO A 204 0.10 3.10 7.75
N GLN A 205 0.94 3.98 7.24
CA GLN A 205 1.56 3.84 5.91
C GLN A 205 2.22 2.46 5.71
N LYS A 206 2.95 1.99 6.72
CA LYS A 206 3.64 0.69 6.65
C LYS A 206 2.65 -0.45 6.46
N ALA A 207 1.53 -0.44 7.18
CA ALA A 207 0.47 -1.43 7.00
C ALA A 207 -0.13 -1.38 5.60
N LEU A 208 -0.38 -0.18 5.06
CA LEU A 208 -0.92 0.00 3.71
C LEU A 208 0.03 -0.52 2.62
N GLN A 209 1.33 -0.30 2.77
CA GLN A 209 2.35 -0.81 1.83
C GLN A 209 2.40 -2.34 1.82
N GLU A 210 2.39 -2.96 3.01
CA GLU A 210 2.35 -4.41 3.12
C GLU A 210 1.02 -4.99 2.59
N LEU A 211 -0.12 -4.36 2.92
CA LEU A 211 -1.42 -4.76 2.40
C LEU A 211 -1.47 -4.69 0.87
N LEU A 212 -0.92 -3.63 0.27
CA LEU A 212 -0.81 -3.50 -1.18
C LEU A 212 0.02 -4.65 -1.80
N SER A 213 1.10 -5.06 -1.15
CA SER A 213 1.90 -6.22 -1.55
C SER A 213 1.11 -7.53 -1.42
N LEU A 214 0.37 -7.70 -0.34
CA LEU A 214 -0.48 -8.88 -0.10
C LEU A 214 -1.61 -8.98 -1.14
N THR A 215 -2.27 -7.89 -1.49
CA THR A 215 -3.30 -7.89 -2.56
C THR A 215 -2.75 -8.32 -3.93
N ALA A 216 -1.46 -8.10 -4.19
CA ALA A 216 -0.79 -8.60 -5.40
C ALA A 216 -0.46 -10.10 -5.34
N THR A 217 -0.23 -10.62 -4.13
CA THR A 217 0.28 -11.98 -3.91
C THR A 217 -0.84 -13.01 -3.79
N TYR A 218 -1.99 -12.64 -3.20
CA TYR A 218 -3.05 -13.57 -2.79
C TYR A 218 -4.25 -13.64 -3.75
N GLY A 219 -4.11 -13.09 -4.96
CA GLY A 219 -5.06 -13.33 -6.05
C GLY A 219 -6.39 -12.58 -5.92
N GLU A 220 -7.47 -13.18 -6.45
CA GLU A 220 -8.76 -12.51 -6.66
C GLU A 220 -9.79 -12.73 -5.54
N GLN A 221 -9.38 -13.23 -4.38
CA GLN A 221 -10.30 -13.49 -3.26
C GLN A 221 -10.76 -12.18 -2.63
N ASP A 222 -11.99 -12.16 -2.12
CA ASP A 222 -12.53 -11.02 -1.39
C ASP A 222 -11.89 -10.92 0.00
N TRP A 223 -11.60 -9.69 0.40
CA TRP A 223 -11.05 -9.39 1.71
C TRP A 223 -12.15 -9.08 2.70
N THR A 224 -12.11 -9.73 3.84
CA THR A 224 -12.91 -9.35 5.01
C THR A 224 -12.11 -8.39 5.87
N ILE A 225 -12.70 -7.23 6.20
CA ILE A 225 -12.07 -6.21 7.03
C ILE A 225 -12.84 -6.08 8.34
N THR A 226 -12.10 -6.13 9.44
CA THR A 226 -12.62 -5.97 10.81
C THR A 226 -11.85 -4.84 11.49
N PHE A 227 -12.57 -3.87 12.03
CA PHE A 227 -11.99 -2.81 12.84
C PHE A 227 -12.32 -3.03 14.33
N GLY A 228 -11.28 -3.16 15.15
CA GLY A 228 -11.37 -3.02 16.59
C GLY A 228 -11.04 -1.59 17.04
N ASP A 229 -10.91 -1.36 18.34
CA ASP A 229 -10.62 -0.02 18.87
C ASP A 229 -9.27 0.51 18.44
N ARG A 230 -8.22 -0.31 18.56
CA ARG A 230 -6.83 0.07 18.28
C ARG A 230 -6.16 -0.76 17.19
N GLN A 231 -6.88 -1.66 16.57
CA GLN A 231 -6.36 -2.58 15.57
C GLN A 231 -7.34 -2.75 14.43
N ALA A 232 -6.81 -3.06 13.24
CA ALA A 232 -7.58 -3.54 12.11
C ALA A 232 -7.04 -4.90 11.66
N CYS A 233 -7.93 -5.76 11.14
CA CYS A 233 -7.58 -7.02 10.52
C CYS A 233 -8.16 -7.08 9.11
N PHE A 234 -7.32 -7.40 8.15
CA PHE A 234 -7.66 -7.70 6.78
C PHE A 234 -7.40 -9.18 6.55
N SER A 235 -8.42 -9.94 6.22
CA SER A 235 -8.33 -11.39 6.10
C SER A 235 -8.96 -11.91 4.81
N ILE A 236 -8.40 -13.01 4.34
CA ILE A 236 -8.97 -13.91 3.34
C ILE A 236 -8.89 -15.32 3.92
N GLU A 237 -9.59 -16.28 3.37
CA GLU A 237 -9.80 -17.64 3.87
C GLU A 237 -8.75 -18.18 4.88
N LYS A 238 -7.47 -18.14 4.55
CA LYS A 238 -6.37 -18.72 5.35
C LYS A 238 -5.38 -17.68 5.90
N LEU A 239 -5.45 -16.45 5.39
CA LEU A 239 -4.56 -15.34 5.76
C LEU A 239 -5.27 -14.33 6.66
N GLU A 240 -4.57 -13.92 7.71
CA GLU A 240 -4.93 -12.78 8.55
C GLU A 240 -3.75 -11.81 8.60
N PHE A 241 -4.00 -10.55 8.23
CA PHE A 241 -3.05 -9.45 8.37
C PHE A 241 -3.64 -8.39 9.28
N SER A 242 -3.11 -8.30 10.48
CA SER A 242 -3.55 -7.35 11.50
C SER A 242 -2.51 -6.30 11.78
N PHE A 243 -2.94 -5.10 12.13
CA PHE A 243 -2.03 -4.01 12.50
C PHE A 243 -2.66 -3.04 13.48
N SER A 244 -1.79 -2.36 14.26
CA SER A 244 -2.21 -1.28 15.14
C SER A 244 -2.59 -0.05 14.32
N LEU A 245 -3.67 0.63 14.73
CA LEU A 245 -4.09 1.90 14.15
C LEU A 245 -3.26 3.05 14.74
N ASN A 246 -3.05 4.12 13.98
CA ASN A 246 -2.43 5.33 14.49
C ASN A 246 -3.43 6.17 15.29
N ASP A 247 -2.95 6.80 16.36
CA ASP A 247 -3.74 7.73 17.18
C ASP A 247 -3.72 9.17 16.63
N GLY A 248 -3.24 9.39 15.39
CA GLY A 248 -3.11 10.69 14.75
C GLY A 248 -4.46 11.36 14.47
N LYS A 249 -4.46 12.69 14.42
CA LYS A 249 -5.62 13.49 14.03
C LYS A 249 -5.52 13.89 12.57
N PHE A 250 -6.23 13.21 11.70
CA PHE A 250 -6.27 13.52 10.28
C PHE A 250 -6.89 14.92 10.04
N PRO A 251 -6.35 15.72 9.10
CA PRO A 251 -6.90 17.04 8.78
C PRO A 251 -8.34 16.96 8.26
N ASP A 252 -9.13 18.01 8.51
CA ASP A 252 -10.46 18.14 7.93
C ASP A 252 -10.34 18.44 6.43
N TYR A 253 -10.22 17.38 5.65
CA TYR A 253 -10.07 17.46 4.21
C TYR A 253 -11.35 17.96 3.51
N ASN A 254 -12.53 17.82 4.13
CA ASN A 254 -13.78 18.30 3.59
C ASN A 254 -13.77 19.83 3.42
N LYS A 255 -13.07 20.55 4.31
CA LYS A 255 -12.86 22.00 4.14
C LYS A 255 -12.01 22.36 2.93
N ILE A 256 -11.12 21.46 2.51
CA ILE A 256 -10.32 21.66 1.30
C ILE A 256 -11.21 21.39 0.08
N CYS A 257 -11.90 20.25 0.07
CA CYS A 257 -12.79 19.85 -1.03
C CYS A 257 -13.91 20.87 -1.28
N SER A 258 -14.55 21.39 -0.23
CA SER A 258 -15.65 22.35 -0.35
C SER A 258 -15.26 23.71 -0.92
N LYS A 259 -13.97 24.06 -0.89
CA LYS A 259 -13.44 25.30 -1.48
C LYS A 259 -12.99 25.13 -2.94
N LEU A 260 -12.98 23.90 -3.44
CA LEU A 260 -12.63 23.65 -4.84
C LEU A 260 -13.82 24.02 -5.72
N SER A 261 -13.56 24.90 -6.65
CA SER A 261 -14.55 25.41 -7.60
C SER A 261 -13.84 25.67 -8.94
N PRO A 262 -13.36 24.59 -9.62
CA PRO A 262 -12.65 24.73 -10.87
C PRO A 262 -13.58 25.30 -11.94
N ASP A 263 -13.14 26.36 -12.61
CA ASP A 263 -13.83 27.02 -13.72
C ASP A 263 -13.15 26.74 -15.08
N LYS A 264 -11.92 26.19 -15.05
CA LYS A 264 -11.12 25.81 -16.20
C LYS A 264 -10.86 24.31 -16.19
N ASN A 265 -11.51 23.60 -17.11
CA ASN A 265 -11.40 22.15 -17.19
C ASN A 265 -10.66 21.75 -18.46
N VAL A 266 -9.62 20.92 -18.31
CA VAL A 266 -8.79 20.43 -19.40
C VAL A 266 -8.70 18.90 -19.33
N ILE A 267 -9.08 18.23 -20.40
CA ILE A 267 -8.94 16.74 -20.51
C ILE A 267 -7.67 16.46 -21.29
N LEU A 268 -6.84 15.60 -20.73
CA LEU A 268 -5.56 15.16 -21.31
C LEU A 268 -5.54 13.63 -21.44
N GLU A 269 -5.01 13.13 -22.56
CA GLU A 269 -4.66 11.72 -22.66
C GLU A 269 -3.54 11.40 -21.68
N LYS A 270 -3.76 10.46 -20.79
CA LYS A 270 -2.82 10.10 -19.71
C LYS A 270 -1.44 9.68 -20.24
N LYS A 271 -1.40 8.90 -21.35
CA LYS A 271 -0.14 8.41 -21.92
C LYS A 271 0.71 9.55 -22.46
N GLU A 272 0.09 10.47 -23.20
CA GLU A 272 0.74 11.65 -23.74
C GLU A 272 1.25 12.55 -22.61
N PHE A 273 0.40 12.89 -21.66
CA PHE A 273 0.76 13.70 -20.50
C PHE A 273 1.90 13.07 -19.67
N SER A 274 1.85 11.76 -19.41
CA SER A 274 2.93 11.03 -18.72
C SER A 274 4.23 11.06 -19.51
N SER A 275 4.17 11.00 -20.85
CA SER A 275 5.33 11.06 -21.73
C SER A 275 5.99 12.45 -21.67
N ILE A 276 5.21 13.50 -21.69
CA ILE A 276 5.70 14.89 -21.55
C ILE A 276 6.36 15.09 -20.19
N LEU A 277 5.72 14.64 -19.11
CA LEU A 277 6.30 14.71 -17.78
C LEU A 277 7.63 13.94 -17.66
N LYS A 278 7.80 12.80 -18.34
CA LYS A 278 9.10 12.10 -18.37
C LYS A 278 10.19 12.95 -19.04
N ARG A 279 9.86 13.69 -20.12
CA ARG A 279 10.81 14.60 -20.77
C ARG A 279 11.14 15.80 -19.89
N VAL A 280 10.13 16.41 -19.26
CA VAL A 280 10.30 17.47 -18.26
C VAL A 280 11.21 17.03 -17.13
N GLY A 281 11.05 15.77 -16.66
CA GLY A 281 11.81 15.19 -15.55
C GLY A 281 13.32 15.21 -15.76
N VAL A 282 13.81 15.24 -17.02
CA VAL A 282 15.23 15.35 -17.33
C VAL A 282 15.84 16.68 -16.85
N PHE A 283 15.02 17.74 -16.79
CA PHE A 283 15.45 19.08 -16.38
C PHE A 283 15.08 19.42 -14.94
N THR A 284 14.44 18.48 -14.19
CA THR A 284 14.12 18.70 -12.79
C THR A 284 15.32 18.38 -11.89
N SER A 285 15.43 19.09 -10.76
CA SER A 285 16.41 18.84 -9.72
C SER A 285 15.77 19.05 -8.35
N LYS A 286 16.48 18.70 -7.24
CA LYS A 286 15.98 19.00 -5.88
C LYS A 286 15.69 20.49 -5.69
N ASN A 287 16.47 21.37 -6.35
CA ASN A 287 16.31 22.81 -6.25
C ASN A 287 15.31 23.39 -7.27
N THR A 288 14.99 22.63 -8.32
CA THR A 288 14.05 23.06 -9.37
C THR A 288 13.04 21.94 -9.66
N PRO A 289 12.16 21.61 -8.70
CA PRO A 289 11.15 20.56 -8.87
C PRO A 289 9.87 21.10 -9.55
N SER A 290 9.79 22.39 -9.82
CA SER A 290 8.58 23.09 -10.29
C SER A 290 8.51 23.08 -11.81
N VAL A 291 7.34 22.69 -12.32
CA VAL A 291 6.97 22.72 -13.73
C VAL A 291 5.83 23.70 -13.91
N LYS A 292 5.95 24.58 -14.90
CA LYS A 292 4.96 25.60 -15.24
C LYS A 292 3.98 25.05 -16.27
N PHE A 293 2.71 25.27 -16.02
CA PHE A 293 1.59 25.00 -16.90
C PHE A 293 1.01 26.35 -17.34
N SER A 294 1.01 26.61 -18.63
CA SER A 294 0.44 27.83 -19.21
C SER A 294 -0.74 27.45 -20.11
N LEU A 295 -1.94 27.62 -19.59
CA LEU A 295 -3.19 27.35 -20.28
C LEU A 295 -3.61 28.60 -21.06
N SER A 296 -3.91 28.43 -22.34
CA SER A 296 -4.45 29.46 -23.25
C SER A 296 -5.50 28.82 -24.16
N ASP A 297 -6.10 29.64 -25.05
CA ASP A 297 -7.10 29.13 -25.98
C ASP A 297 -6.57 27.95 -26.79
N GLN A 298 -7.22 26.80 -26.69
CA GLN A 298 -6.92 25.53 -27.35
C GLN A 298 -5.51 24.97 -27.10
N ASN A 299 -4.76 25.49 -26.11
CA ASN A 299 -3.38 25.08 -25.88
C ASN A 299 -3.02 25.02 -24.40
N LEU A 300 -2.28 23.97 -24.01
CA LEU A 300 -1.62 23.84 -22.72
C LEU A 300 -0.10 23.69 -22.95
N ASP A 301 0.67 24.71 -22.63
CA ASP A 301 2.12 24.67 -22.61
C ASP A 301 2.63 24.13 -21.28
N ILE A 302 3.54 23.15 -21.35
CA ILE A 302 4.24 22.60 -20.17
C ILE A 302 5.72 22.90 -20.32
N SER A 303 6.24 23.71 -19.38
CA SER A 303 7.61 24.20 -19.47
C SER A 303 8.35 24.15 -18.14
N ILE A 304 9.69 24.03 -18.24
CA ILE A 304 10.61 24.16 -17.12
C ILE A 304 11.85 24.95 -17.54
N LYS A 305 12.36 25.78 -16.65
CA LYS A 305 13.68 26.44 -16.78
C LYS A 305 14.54 26.06 -15.58
N ASN A 306 15.65 25.40 -15.83
CA ASN A 306 16.66 25.05 -14.83
C ASN A 306 17.94 25.80 -15.17
N PRO A 307 18.45 26.69 -14.30
CA PRO A 307 19.64 27.50 -14.59
C PRO A 307 20.86 26.68 -14.94
N ASP A 308 21.00 25.50 -14.36
CA ASP A 308 22.18 24.64 -14.50
C ASP A 308 22.05 23.62 -15.65
N MET A 309 20.81 23.24 -16.02
CA MET A 309 20.54 22.13 -16.93
C MET A 309 19.93 22.57 -18.27
N GLY A 310 19.37 23.79 -18.34
CA GLY A 310 18.67 24.29 -19.50
C GLY A 310 17.17 24.36 -19.37
N SER A 311 16.45 24.29 -20.48
CA SER A 311 14.99 24.43 -20.49
C SER A 311 14.32 23.42 -21.40
N PHE A 312 13.08 23.15 -21.11
CA PHE A 312 12.18 22.35 -21.92
C PHE A 312 10.83 23.07 -22.05
N ASN A 313 10.20 22.91 -23.19
CA ASN A 313 8.87 23.41 -23.48
C ASN A 313 8.18 22.45 -24.45
N GLU A 314 6.93 22.12 -24.21
CA GLU A 314 6.09 21.33 -25.11
C GLU A 314 4.62 21.76 -25.01
N ASP A 315 3.99 21.97 -26.17
CA ASP A 315 2.56 22.34 -26.30
C ASP A 315 1.70 21.10 -26.47
N ILE A 316 0.55 21.09 -25.80
CA ILE A 316 -0.49 20.07 -25.93
C ILE A 316 -1.76 20.75 -26.45
N PRO A 317 -2.29 20.37 -27.61
CA PRO A 317 -3.60 20.82 -28.06
C PRO A 317 -4.68 20.33 -27.08
N VAL A 318 -5.52 21.23 -26.59
CA VAL A 318 -6.59 20.92 -25.64
C VAL A 318 -7.90 21.56 -26.06
N ASN A 319 -9.03 20.92 -25.72
CA ASN A 319 -10.34 21.51 -25.94
C ASN A 319 -10.67 22.48 -24.77
N TYR A 320 -10.10 23.66 -24.80
CA TYR A 320 -10.30 24.72 -23.83
C TYR A 320 -10.55 26.05 -24.52
N GLN A 321 -11.51 26.82 -24.03
CA GLN A 321 -11.78 28.19 -24.42
C GLN A 321 -12.04 29.00 -23.17
N GLY A 322 -11.25 30.03 -22.93
CA GLY A 322 -11.35 30.85 -21.75
C GLY A 322 -10.10 31.69 -21.46
N ASP A 323 -10.04 32.27 -20.27
CA ASP A 323 -8.95 33.13 -19.84
C ASP A 323 -7.60 32.34 -19.69
N ASN A 324 -6.53 33.02 -20.01
CA ASN A 324 -5.20 32.47 -19.82
C ASN A 324 -4.90 32.25 -18.34
N LEU A 325 -4.22 31.16 -18.04
CA LEU A 325 -3.78 30.82 -16.67
C LEU A 325 -2.34 30.29 -16.69
N GLU A 326 -1.49 30.89 -15.85
CA GLU A 326 -0.18 30.33 -15.53
C GLU A 326 -0.16 29.82 -14.10
N ILE A 327 0.25 28.56 -13.91
CA ILE A 327 0.32 27.91 -12.62
C ILE A 327 1.49 26.93 -12.60
N SER A 328 2.12 26.75 -11.44
CA SER A 328 3.26 25.85 -11.30
C SER A 328 2.99 24.76 -10.29
N PHE A 329 3.47 23.54 -10.58
CA PHE A 329 3.29 22.38 -9.72
C PHE A 329 4.59 21.61 -9.54
N SER A 330 4.67 20.81 -8.48
CA SER A 330 5.72 19.81 -8.37
C SER A 330 5.54 18.71 -9.42
N PHE A 331 6.57 18.50 -10.23
CA PHE A 331 6.64 17.44 -11.22
C PHE A 331 6.31 16.06 -10.61
N HIS A 332 6.90 15.75 -9.45
CA HIS A 332 6.75 14.45 -8.80
C HIS A 332 5.30 14.13 -8.43
N PHE A 333 4.49 15.13 -8.07
CA PHE A 333 3.10 14.90 -7.66
C PHE A 333 2.26 14.38 -8.82
N PHE A 334 2.43 14.93 -10.01
CA PHE A 334 1.74 14.44 -11.20
C PHE A 334 2.30 13.09 -11.65
N GLN A 335 3.63 12.91 -11.60
CA GLN A 335 4.26 11.64 -11.96
C GLN A 335 3.74 10.47 -11.11
N ASP A 336 3.70 10.64 -9.78
CA ASP A 336 3.20 9.63 -8.86
C ASP A 336 1.70 9.34 -9.11
N LEU A 337 0.89 10.39 -9.25
CA LEU A 337 -0.54 10.28 -9.50
C LEU A 337 -0.83 9.53 -10.81
N LEU A 338 -0.22 9.96 -11.92
CA LEU A 338 -0.44 9.30 -13.21
C LEU A 338 0.07 7.86 -13.22
N GLY A 339 1.12 7.55 -12.43
CA GLY A 339 1.62 6.19 -12.23
C GLY A 339 0.62 5.30 -11.49
N ALA A 340 -0.18 5.88 -10.60
CA ALA A 340 -1.18 5.17 -9.80
C ALA A 340 -2.53 4.97 -10.51
N LEU A 341 -2.86 5.80 -11.49
CA LEU A 341 -4.16 5.75 -12.17
C LEU A 341 -4.19 4.71 -13.29
N ASP A 342 -5.22 3.89 -13.31
CA ASP A 342 -5.60 3.08 -14.47
C ASP A 342 -6.74 3.79 -15.22
N ALA A 343 -6.38 4.64 -16.16
CA ALA A 343 -7.29 5.49 -16.93
C ALA A 343 -6.69 5.83 -18.29
N GLU A 344 -7.53 6.09 -19.30
CA GLU A 344 -7.10 6.60 -20.60
C GLU A 344 -6.90 8.12 -20.56
N ASN A 345 -7.82 8.83 -19.90
CA ASN A 345 -7.84 10.27 -19.80
C ASN A 345 -7.86 10.71 -18.34
N VAL A 346 -7.31 11.90 -18.10
CA VAL A 346 -7.40 12.64 -16.83
C VAL A 346 -7.93 14.04 -17.10
N GLN A 347 -8.73 14.57 -16.19
CA GLN A 347 -9.23 15.92 -16.26
C GLN A 347 -8.55 16.77 -15.19
N LEU A 348 -7.96 17.88 -15.59
CA LEU A 348 -7.42 18.92 -14.71
C LEU A 348 -8.47 20.02 -14.55
N GLY A 349 -8.94 20.21 -13.33
CA GLY A 349 -9.79 21.32 -12.94
C GLY A 349 -8.96 22.42 -12.26
N LEU A 350 -8.85 23.56 -12.88
CA LEU A 350 -8.02 24.69 -12.47
C LEU A 350 -8.89 25.92 -12.13
N ASN A 351 -8.40 26.78 -11.23
CA ASN A 351 -9.03 28.04 -10.88
C ASN A 351 -8.02 29.00 -10.24
N GLY A 352 -7.34 29.81 -11.06
CA GLY A 352 -6.35 30.77 -10.59
C GLY A 352 -4.97 30.16 -10.24
N SER A 353 -3.95 31.02 -10.26
CA SER A 353 -2.54 30.62 -10.16
C SER A 353 -2.10 30.12 -8.79
N MET A 354 -2.88 30.36 -7.75
CA MET A 354 -2.59 30.00 -6.36
C MET A 354 -3.58 28.99 -5.77
N ASN A 355 -4.54 28.54 -6.57
CA ASN A 355 -5.56 27.58 -6.14
C ASN A 355 -5.13 26.14 -6.46
N PRO A 356 -5.58 25.14 -5.68
CA PRO A 356 -5.27 23.76 -5.95
C PRO A 356 -5.84 23.29 -7.30
N CYS A 357 -5.13 22.40 -7.97
CA CYS A 357 -5.65 21.65 -9.09
C CYS A 357 -6.45 20.44 -8.58
N LEU A 358 -7.69 20.32 -9.06
CA LEU A 358 -8.49 19.11 -8.90
C LEU A 358 -8.23 18.20 -10.09
N VAL A 359 -7.75 16.97 -9.84
CA VAL A 359 -7.58 15.96 -10.88
C VAL A 359 -8.66 14.88 -10.69
N THR A 360 -9.38 14.60 -11.76
CA THR A 360 -10.42 13.58 -11.81
C THR A 360 -10.23 12.66 -13.02
N VAL A 361 -10.91 11.52 -13.00
CA VAL A 361 -10.94 10.59 -14.14
C VAL A 361 -12.32 10.71 -14.80
N PRO A 362 -12.42 11.10 -16.08
CA PRO A 362 -13.69 11.21 -16.76
C PRO A 362 -14.50 9.90 -16.68
N GLY A 363 -15.77 10.01 -16.29
CA GLY A 363 -16.67 8.87 -16.12
C GLY A 363 -16.51 8.10 -14.79
N ARG A 364 -15.66 8.58 -13.86
CA ARG A 364 -15.52 8.03 -12.52
C ARG A 364 -15.82 9.10 -11.45
N ASP A 365 -16.65 8.76 -10.49
CA ASP A 365 -17.00 9.58 -9.32
C ASP A 365 -16.49 8.99 -7.99
N ASP A 366 -15.74 7.89 -8.09
CA ASP A 366 -15.21 7.14 -6.96
C ASP A 366 -13.76 7.52 -6.61
N CYS A 367 -13.16 8.51 -7.30
CA CYS A 367 -11.83 9.02 -6.99
C CYS A 367 -11.67 10.49 -7.36
N GLN A 368 -10.90 11.21 -6.54
CA GLN A 368 -10.47 12.59 -6.82
C GLN A 368 -9.13 12.86 -6.15
N PHE A 369 -8.34 13.72 -6.79
CA PHE A 369 -7.00 14.06 -6.33
C PHE A 369 -6.81 15.57 -6.37
N ILE A 370 -6.16 16.09 -5.35
CA ILE A 370 -5.91 17.52 -5.21
C ILE A 370 -4.40 17.74 -5.16
N ILE A 371 -3.90 18.66 -5.97
CA ILE A 371 -2.48 19.00 -6.02
C ILE A 371 -2.34 20.50 -5.75
N MET A 372 -1.59 20.86 -4.70
CA MET A 372 -1.30 22.25 -4.36
C MET A 372 -0.28 22.84 -5.34
N PRO A 373 -0.50 24.11 -5.79
CA PRO A 373 0.48 24.79 -6.61
C PRO A 373 1.74 25.13 -5.81
N MET A 374 2.84 25.25 -6.53
CA MET A 374 4.09 25.77 -5.99
C MET A 374 4.17 27.28 -6.20
N ARG A 375 4.66 28.00 -5.18
CA ARG A 375 4.99 29.41 -5.37
C ARG A 375 6.22 29.48 -6.28
N ASN A 376 6.12 30.25 -7.35
CA ASN A 376 7.30 30.57 -8.13
C ASN A 376 8.24 31.40 -7.22
N SER A 377 9.39 30.86 -6.86
CA SER A 377 10.49 31.68 -6.37
C SER A 377 11.00 32.46 -7.59
N SER A 378 10.57 33.73 -7.66
CA SER A 378 11.10 34.75 -8.58
C SER A 378 12.60 34.95 -8.35
#